data_78749563592e90ce9885f0b1227b725d
#
_entry.id   78749563592e90ce9885f0b1227b725d
#
_cell.length_a   1.000
_cell.length_b   1.000
_cell.length_c   1.000
_cell.angle_alpha   90.00
_cell.angle_beta   90.00
_cell.angle_gamma   90.00
#
_symmetry.space_group_name_H-M   'P 1'
#
loop_
_entity.id
_entity.type
_entity.pdbx_description
1 polymer ?
#
loop_
_entity_poly.entity_id
_entity_poly.type
_entity_poly.pdbx_seq_one_letter_code
_entity_poly.pdbx_strand_id
1 'polypeptide(L)'
;MSEGRTVVIGAGPAGLASAAELRRRAVPVVVLEQAGAVGSSWRGRYDRLRLNSSRWFSKLPGGRYARGTGMFPSRDEVVGYLEDYAERHAIDVRLNTRVERIDRNGTGWIVRTSGDDVAAEHVIVAGG
;
A
#
# COMPACT_ATOMS: atom_id res chain seq x y z
N MET A 1 -12.35 -17.12 -2.78
CA MET A 1 -11.75 -17.70 -3.97
C MET A 1 -10.57 -16.86 -4.42
N SER A 2 -9.55 -17.50 -4.98
CA SER A 2 -8.31 -16.81 -5.39
C SER A 2 -8.33 -16.33 -6.85
N GLU A 3 -9.38 -16.63 -7.60
CA GLU A 3 -9.43 -16.33 -9.03
C GLU A 3 -9.19 -14.86 -9.34
N GLY A 4 -8.09 -14.60 -10.03
CA GLY A 4 -7.67 -13.25 -10.41
C GLY A 4 -7.21 -12.37 -9.27
N ARG A 5 -7.30 -12.83 -8.02
CA ARG A 5 -6.91 -11.99 -6.88
C ARG A 5 -5.40 -11.83 -6.81
N THR A 6 -4.96 -10.60 -6.61
CA THR A 6 -3.58 -10.28 -6.27
C THR A 6 -3.52 -9.85 -4.80
N VAL A 7 -2.56 -10.37 -4.08
CA VAL A 7 -2.25 -9.93 -2.71
C VAL A 7 -1.01 -9.03 -2.78
N VAL A 8 -1.13 -7.82 -2.25
CA VAL A 8 -0.02 -6.88 -2.12
C VAL A 8 0.42 -6.85 -0.66
N ILE A 9 1.69 -7.05 -0.41
CA ILE A 9 2.25 -7.04 0.93
C ILE A 9 2.93 -5.71 1.19
N GLY A 10 2.35 -4.92 2.08
CA GLY A 10 2.83 -3.60 2.46
C GLY A 10 1.96 -2.47 1.94
N ALA A 11 1.55 -1.56 2.83
CA ALA A 11 0.71 -0.40 2.51
C ALA A 11 1.51 0.91 2.53
N GLY A 12 2.72 0.86 2.01
CA GLY A 12 3.51 2.04 1.70
C GLY A 12 3.21 2.55 0.28
N PRO A 13 3.98 3.52 -0.22
CA PRO A 13 3.73 4.11 -1.53
C PRO A 13 3.68 3.08 -2.67
N ALA A 14 4.64 2.17 -2.71
CA ALA A 14 4.71 1.17 -3.79
C ALA A 14 3.51 0.21 -3.75
N GLY A 15 3.14 -0.26 -2.57
CA GLY A 15 2.01 -1.17 -2.41
C GLY A 15 0.70 -0.51 -2.78
N LEU A 16 0.48 0.71 -2.33
CA LEU A 16 -0.74 1.45 -2.64
C LEU A 16 -0.85 1.79 -4.12
N ALA A 17 0.25 2.21 -4.74
CA ALA A 17 0.26 2.51 -6.18
C ALA A 17 -0.03 1.26 -7.01
N SER A 18 0.56 0.12 -6.64
CA SER A 18 0.29 -1.16 -7.30
C SER A 18 -1.17 -1.55 -7.17
N ALA A 19 -1.75 -1.43 -5.98
CA ALA A 19 -3.14 -1.77 -5.74
C ALA A 19 -4.09 -0.86 -6.52
N ALA A 20 -3.81 0.44 -6.57
CA ALA A 20 -4.62 1.39 -7.33
C ALA A 20 -4.62 1.04 -8.82
N GLU A 21 -3.46 0.71 -9.38
CA GLU A 21 -3.35 0.34 -10.78
C GLU A 21 -4.11 -0.95 -11.08
N LEU A 22 -4.03 -1.93 -10.20
CA LEU A 22 -4.78 -3.18 -10.36
C LEU A 22 -6.29 -2.94 -10.30
N ARG A 23 -6.74 -2.10 -9.37
CA ARG A 23 -8.16 -1.73 -9.29
C ARG A 23 -8.63 -1.02 -10.56
N ARG A 24 -7.82 -0.12 -11.09
CA ARG A 24 -8.14 0.58 -12.32
C ARG A 24 -8.33 -0.40 -13.49
N ARG A 25 -7.62 -1.53 -13.45
CA ARG A 25 -7.71 -2.60 -14.46
C ARG A 25 -8.74 -3.66 -14.10
N ALA A 26 -9.55 -3.41 -13.07
CA ALA A 26 -10.58 -4.34 -12.60
C ALA A 26 -10.01 -5.69 -12.12
N VAL A 27 -8.80 -5.71 -11.62
CA VAL A 27 -8.18 -6.90 -11.02
C VAL A 27 -8.49 -6.88 -9.51
N PRO A 28 -9.09 -7.94 -8.96
CA PRO A 28 -9.32 -8.03 -7.52
C PRO A 28 -7.98 -7.96 -6.76
N VAL A 29 -7.90 -7.10 -5.77
CA VAL A 29 -6.66 -6.90 -5.01
C VAL A 29 -6.96 -6.64 -3.53
N VAL A 30 -6.10 -7.16 -2.66
CA VAL A 30 -6.11 -6.84 -1.24
C VAL A 30 -4.67 -6.51 -0.81
N VAL A 31 -4.54 -5.50 0.03
CA VAL A 31 -3.25 -5.10 0.60
C VAL A 31 -3.20 -5.57 2.04
N LEU A 32 -2.14 -6.27 2.41
CA LEU A 32 -1.91 -6.74 3.79
C LEU A 32 -0.83 -5.87 4.41
N GLU A 33 -1.14 -5.26 5.55
CA GLU A 33 -0.22 -4.36 6.27
C GLU A 33 -0.07 -4.83 7.70
N GLN A 34 1.18 -5.03 8.15
CA GLN A 34 1.44 -5.49 9.51
C GLN A 34 1.16 -4.44 10.57
N ALA A 35 1.30 -3.16 10.24
CA ALA A 35 1.05 -2.06 11.17
C ALA A 35 -0.43 -1.73 11.28
N GLY A 36 -0.78 -0.90 12.25
CA GLY A 36 -2.15 -0.46 12.49
C GLY A 36 -2.57 0.72 11.62
N ALA A 37 -1.76 1.10 10.64
CA ALA A 37 -2.05 2.24 9.77
C ALA A 37 -1.29 2.16 8.46
N VAL A 38 -1.85 2.77 7.43
CA VAL A 38 -1.20 2.97 6.14
C VAL A 38 -0.01 3.91 6.30
N GLY A 39 1.06 3.67 5.55
CA GLY A 39 2.22 4.55 5.55
C GLY A 39 3.04 4.51 6.83
N SER A 40 3.02 3.39 7.55
CA SER A 40 3.67 3.28 8.86
C SER A 40 5.17 3.55 8.82
N SER A 41 5.86 3.22 7.74
CA SER A 41 7.29 3.50 7.61
C SER A 41 7.59 5.00 7.61
N TRP A 42 6.65 5.82 7.15
CA TRP A 42 6.77 7.27 7.17
C TRP A 42 6.41 7.86 8.52
N ARG A 43 5.44 7.26 9.23
CA ARG A 43 5.05 7.72 10.56
C ARG A 43 6.20 7.68 11.56
N GLY A 44 7.12 6.71 11.40
CA GLY A 44 8.29 6.59 12.26
C GLY A 44 9.45 7.51 11.91
N ARG A 45 9.34 8.33 10.88
CA ARG A 45 10.39 9.27 10.49
C ARG A 45 10.40 10.48 11.42
N TYR A 46 11.55 11.19 11.45
CA TYR A 46 11.69 12.35 12.34
C TYR A 46 10.77 13.51 11.93
N ASP A 47 10.41 14.34 12.89
CA ASP A 47 9.36 15.36 12.72
C ASP A 47 9.66 16.40 11.65
N ARG A 48 10.92 16.77 11.46
CA ARG A 48 11.33 17.81 10.51
C ARG A 48 11.62 17.25 9.12
N LEU A 49 11.38 15.96 8.93
CA LEU A 49 11.61 15.35 7.61
C LEU A 49 10.81 16.07 6.54
N ARG A 50 11.47 16.34 5.42
CA ARG A 50 10.82 16.75 4.19
C ARG A 50 11.37 15.92 3.05
N LEU A 51 10.53 15.68 2.04
CA LEU A 51 11.00 14.99 0.85
C LEU A 51 12.02 15.87 0.13
N ASN A 52 13.02 15.25 -0.47
CA ASN A 52 14.00 15.93 -1.30
C ASN A 52 13.54 16.05 -2.76
N SER A 53 12.35 15.53 -3.08
CA SER A 53 11.68 15.74 -4.35
C SER A 53 10.41 16.56 -4.12
N SER A 54 10.00 17.35 -5.12
CA SER A 54 8.85 18.23 -4.98
C SER A 54 7.54 17.44 -4.97
N ARG A 55 6.45 18.08 -4.50
CA ARG A 55 5.12 17.47 -4.50
C ARG A 55 4.65 17.07 -5.90
N TRP A 56 5.14 17.72 -6.94
CA TRP A 56 4.77 17.37 -8.31
C TRP A 56 5.42 16.07 -8.77
N PHE A 57 6.63 15.78 -8.30
CA PHE A 57 7.38 14.57 -8.66
C PHE A 57 7.24 13.44 -7.65
N SER A 58 6.65 13.72 -6.48
CA SER A 58 6.49 12.73 -5.41
C SER A 58 5.11 12.11 -5.37
N LYS A 59 4.21 12.53 -6.22
CA LYS A 59 2.85 12.01 -6.26
C LYS A 59 2.80 10.61 -6.86
N LEU A 60 1.84 9.82 -6.39
CA LEU A 60 1.56 8.50 -6.95
C LEU A 60 0.64 8.63 -8.17
N PRO A 61 0.61 7.60 -9.04
CA PRO A 61 -0.31 7.60 -10.18
C PRO A 61 -1.77 7.78 -9.76
N GLY A 62 -2.47 8.69 -10.40
CA GLY A 62 -3.88 8.94 -10.12
C GLY A 62 -4.16 9.78 -8.87
N GLY A 63 -3.13 10.34 -8.25
CA GLY A 63 -3.30 11.18 -7.07
C GLY A 63 -2.37 12.38 -7.08
N ARG A 64 -2.70 13.39 -6.30
CA ARG A 64 -1.85 14.57 -6.11
C ARG A 64 -1.98 15.06 -4.68
N TYR A 65 -0.98 15.77 -4.23
CA TYR A 65 -1.00 16.35 -2.89
C TYR A 65 -2.10 17.42 -2.77
N ALA A 66 -2.62 17.56 -1.54
CA ALA A 66 -3.66 18.52 -1.25
C ALA A 66 -3.15 19.96 -1.46
N ARG A 67 -4.08 20.88 -1.70
CA ARG A 67 -3.78 22.30 -1.73
C ARG A 67 -3.18 22.72 -0.38
N GLY A 68 -2.19 23.60 -0.44
CA GLY A 68 -1.51 24.07 0.75
C GLY A 68 -0.31 23.20 1.15
N THR A 69 -0.11 22.05 0.51
CA THR A 69 1.09 21.25 0.71
C THR A 69 2.31 22.05 0.26
N GLY A 70 3.35 22.08 1.08
CA GLY A 70 4.60 22.73 0.72
C GLY A 70 5.23 22.13 -0.52
N MET A 71 6.16 22.86 -1.15
CA MET A 71 6.85 22.37 -2.35
C MET A 71 7.54 21.03 -2.08
N PHE A 72 8.14 20.89 -0.90
CA PHE A 72 8.75 19.63 -0.44
C PHE A 72 7.91 19.09 0.70
N PRO A 73 7.08 18.07 0.45
CA PRO A 73 6.15 17.57 1.46
C PRO A 73 6.85 17.13 2.76
N SER A 74 6.24 17.47 3.89
CA SER A 74 6.67 17.02 5.21
C SER A 74 6.27 15.58 5.45
N ARG A 75 6.81 14.99 6.53
CA ARG A 75 6.42 13.63 6.96
C ARG A 75 4.89 13.50 7.10
N ASP A 76 4.26 14.44 7.80
CA ASP A 76 2.82 14.36 8.04
C ASP A 76 2.02 14.56 6.75
N GLU A 77 2.51 15.39 5.84
CA GLU A 77 1.89 15.58 4.54
C GLU A 77 1.99 14.30 3.70
N VAL A 78 3.12 13.59 3.75
CA VAL A 78 3.27 12.30 3.06
C VAL A 78 2.30 11.27 3.64
N VAL A 79 2.24 11.15 4.97
CA VAL A 79 1.33 10.20 5.63
C VAL A 79 -0.12 10.51 5.26
N GLY A 80 -0.53 11.77 5.37
CA GLY A 80 -1.89 12.18 5.01
C GLY A 80 -2.21 11.90 3.55
N TYR A 81 -1.25 12.13 2.66
CA TYR A 81 -1.39 11.83 1.24
C TYR A 81 -1.63 10.32 1.00
N LEU A 82 -0.87 9.46 1.67
CA LEU A 82 -1.01 8.01 1.52
C LEU A 82 -2.35 7.51 2.05
N GLU A 83 -2.79 8.01 3.20
CA GLU A 83 -4.10 7.67 3.76
C GLU A 83 -5.24 8.08 2.82
N ASP A 84 -5.19 9.30 2.32
CA ASP A 84 -6.19 9.83 1.41
C ASP A 84 -6.18 9.07 0.08
N TYR A 85 -5.00 8.73 -0.41
CA TYR A 85 -4.84 7.94 -1.63
C TYR A 85 -5.52 6.58 -1.53
N ALA A 86 -5.29 5.87 -0.42
CA ALA A 86 -5.91 4.56 -0.20
C ALA A 86 -7.44 4.68 -0.17
N GLU A 87 -7.96 5.72 0.48
CA GLU A 87 -9.39 5.96 0.59
C GLU A 87 -10.01 6.33 -0.75
N ARG A 88 -9.41 7.26 -1.48
CA ARG A 88 -9.91 7.71 -2.79
C ARG A 88 -9.96 6.59 -3.82
N HIS A 89 -8.98 5.70 -3.80
CA HIS A 89 -8.92 4.58 -4.73
C HIS A 89 -9.65 3.35 -4.21
N ALA A 90 -10.33 3.47 -3.07
CA ALA A 90 -11.10 2.39 -2.45
C ALA A 90 -10.29 1.10 -2.33
N ILE A 91 -9.04 1.22 -1.90
CA ILE A 91 -8.14 0.08 -1.76
C ILE A 91 -8.51 -0.70 -0.51
N ASP A 92 -8.71 -2.02 -0.65
CA ASP A 92 -8.95 -2.91 0.48
C ASP A 92 -7.63 -3.15 1.20
N VAL A 93 -7.43 -2.47 2.32
CA VAL A 93 -6.24 -2.63 3.16
C VAL A 93 -6.64 -3.35 4.44
N ARG A 94 -5.99 -4.47 4.71
CA ARG A 94 -6.16 -5.20 5.96
C ARG A 94 -4.97 -4.88 6.86
N LEU A 95 -5.25 -4.09 7.88
CA LEU A 95 -4.26 -3.65 8.87
C LEU A 95 -4.02 -4.74 9.91
N ASN A 96 -2.96 -4.59 10.70
CA ASN A 96 -2.60 -5.52 11.77
C ASN A 96 -2.51 -6.97 11.27
N THR A 97 -2.06 -7.14 10.03
CA THR A 97 -1.96 -8.43 9.37
C THR A 97 -0.52 -8.62 8.90
N ARG A 98 0.24 -9.38 9.65
CA ARG A 98 1.64 -9.68 9.32
C ARG A 98 1.70 -10.92 8.44
N VAL A 99 2.38 -10.80 7.30
CA VAL A 99 2.65 -11.95 6.45
C VAL A 99 3.84 -12.71 7.03
N GLU A 100 3.66 -14.00 7.27
CA GLU A 100 4.68 -14.84 7.88
C GLU A 100 5.38 -15.71 6.85
N ARG A 101 4.65 -16.16 5.83
CA ARG A 101 5.21 -17.04 4.80
C ARG A 101 4.31 -17.03 3.57
N ILE A 102 4.91 -17.30 2.41
CA ILE A 102 4.20 -17.46 1.15
C ILE A 102 4.51 -18.85 0.62
N ASP A 103 3.48 -19.67 0.42
CA ASP A 103 3.62 -21.04 -0.07
C ASP A 103 2.96 -21.18 -1.44
N ARG A 104 3.50 -22.10 -2.23
CA ARG A 104 2.87 -22.45 -3.50
C ARG A 104 1.57 -23.21 -3.24
N ASN A 105 0.58 -22.94 -4.09
CA ASN A 105 -0.71 -23.62 -4.01
C ASN A 105 -1.23 -23.84 -5.44
N GLY A 106 -0.89 -24.98 -6.02
CA GLY A 106 -1.19 -25.24 -7.43
C GLY A 106 -0.47 -24.24 -8.31
N THR A 107 -1.22 -23.49 -9.14
CA THR A 107 -0.68 -22.44 -9.99
C THR A 107 -0.62 -21.08 -9.29
N GLY A 108 -1.15 -21.00 -8.08
CA GLY A 108 -1.18 -19.76 -7.29
C GLY A 108 -0.37 -19.88 -6.01
N TRP A 109 -0.81 -19.13 -4.99
CA TRP A 109 -0.10 -18.96 -3.73
C TRP A 109 -1.06 -18.97 -2.56
N ILE A 110 -0.56 -19.38 -1.40
CA ILE A 110 -1.22 -19.13 -0.10
C ILE A 110 -0.32 -18.19 0.68
N VAL A 111 -0.85 -17.06 1.07
CA VAL A 111 -0.15 -16.09 1.92
C VAL A 111 -0.52 -16.39 3.37
N ARG A 112 0.45 -16.89 4.13
CA ARG A 112 0.27 -17.22 5.54
C ARG A 112 0.42 -15.97 6.38
N THR A 113 -0.57 -15.66 7.20
CA THR A 113 -0.59 -14.44 7.98
C THR A 113 -0.75 -14.72 9.48
N SER A 114 -0.61 -13.67 10.28
CA SER A 114 -0.89 -13.72 11.71
C SER A 114 -2.39 -13.91 12.02
N GLY A 115 -3.24 -13.65 11.05
CA GLY A 115 -4.67 -13.92 11.10
C GLY A 115 -5.06 -15.02 10.13
N ASP A 116 -6.05 -14.75 9.29
CA ASP A 116 -6.49 -15.71 8.27
C ASP A 116 -5.52 -15.76 7.10
N ASP A 117 -5.27 -16.96 6.59
CA ASP A 117 -4.47 -17.15 5.39
C ASP A 117 -5.26 -16.69 4.17
N VAL A 118 -4.55 -16.19 3.17
CA VAL A 118 -5.17 -15.61 1.97
C VAL A 118 -4.65 -16.32 0.72
N ALA A 119 -5.56 -16.90 -0.04
CA ALA A 119 -5.22 -17.48 -1.34
C ALA A 119 -5.09 -16.37 -2.39
N ALA A 120 -4.10 -16.49 -3.26
CA ALA A 120 -3.84 -15.49 -4.28
C ALA A 120 -3.36 -16.14 -5.57
N GLU A 121 -3.73 -15.56 -6.69
CA GLU A 121 -3.17 -15.95 -7.99
C GLU A 121 -1.80 -15.32 -8.19
N HIS A 122 -1.65 -14.07 -7.74
CA HIS A 122 -0.39 -13.32 -7.80
C HIS A 122 -0.09 -12.65 -6.46
N VAL A 123 1.19 -12.48 -6.16
CA VAL A 123 1.63 -11.78 -4.96
C VAL A 123 2.65 -10.72 -5.35
N ILE A 124 2.46 -9.51 -4.83
CA ILE A 124 3.41 -8.41 -4.98
C ILE A 124 3.98 -8.10 -3.61
N VAL A 125 5.30 -8.19 -3.46
CA VAL A 125 5.98 -7.88 -2.20
C VAL A 125 6.46 -6.44 -2.28
N ALA A 126 5.89 -5.59 -1.44
CA ALA A 126 6.18 -4.15 -1.40
C ALA A 126 6.45 -3.69 0.03
N GLY A 127 7.18 -4.51 0.79
CA GLY A 127 7.40 -4.27 2.21
C GLY A 127 8.31 -3.09 2.55
N GLY A 128 9.14 -2.67 1.64
CA GLY A 128 9.99 -1.49 1.81
C GLY A 128 11.11 -1.63 2.83
#